data_458d122362e700baf285bd8c29a7bdde
#
_entry.id   458d122362e700baf285bd8c29a7bdde
#
_cell.length_a   1.000
_cell.length_b   1.000
_cell.length_c   1.000
_cell.angle_alpha   90.00
_cell.angle_beta   90.00
_cell.angle_gamma   90.00
#
_symmetry.space_group_name_H-M   'P 1'
#
loop_
_entity.id
_entity.type
_entity.pdbx_description
1 polymer ?
#
loop_
_entity_poly.entity_id
_entity_poly.type
_entity_poly.pdbx_seq_one_letter_code
_entity_poly.pdbx_strand_id
1 'polypeptide(L)' 'MSNPILLVEDNPDDQLLTLRAFKKSKMANEVLVADDGEEAIDYFFRRGKFTDRPVEEIPELVLLDLKLPKVDGL' A
#
# COMPACT_ATOMS: atom_id res chain seq x y z
N MET A 1 -10.01 -10.59 13.69
CA MET A 1 -8.98 -10.63 12.65
C MET A 1 -8.59 -9.23 12.26
N SER A 2 -7.31 -9.03 11.96
CA SER A 2 -6.81 -7.71 11.63
C SER A 2 -7.17 -7.34 10.19
N ASN A 3 -7.50 -6.09 9.97
CA ASN A 3 -7.68 -5.58 8.62
C ASN A 3 -6.33 -5.31 7.98
N PRO A 4 -6.24 -5.33 6.65
CA PRO A 4 -4.96 -5.14 5.99
C PRO A 4 -4.46 -3.72 6.08
N ILE A 5 -3.17 -3.57 5.80
CA ILE A 5 -2.54 -2.27 5.62
C ILE A 5 -2.32 -2.09 4.13
N LEU A 6 -2.73 -0.96 3.60
CA LEU A 6 -2.51 -0.65 2.20
C LEU A 6 -1.30 0.26 2.07
N LEU A 7 -0.28 -0.21 1.37
CA LEU A 7 0.93 0.56 1.09
C LEU A 7 0.90 1.02 -0.35
N VAL A 8 0.97 2.33 -0.56
CA VAL A 8 1.04 2.91 -1.91
C VAL A 8 2.44 3.42 -2.11
N GLU A 9 3.21 2.74 -2.94
CA GLU A 9 4.62 3.06 -3.18
C GLU A 9 4.99 2.67 -4.60
N ASP A 10 5.53 3.61 -5.34
CA ASP A 10 5.87 3.38 -6.75
C ASP A 10 7.22 2.73 -6.98
N ASN A 11 8.12 2.77 -6.00
CA ASN A 11 9.47 2.23 -6.14
C ASN A 11 9.54 0.82 -5.55
N PRO A 12 9.88 -0.21 -6.39
CA PRO A 12 9.92 -1.58 -5.89
C PRO A 12 10.92 -1.80 -4.75
N ASP A 13 12.05 -1.11 -4.77
CA ASP A 13 13.03 -1.27 -3.69
C ASP A 13 12.50 -0.71 -2.37
N ASP A 14 11.82 0.42 -2.43
CA ASP A 14 11.21 1.00 -1.24
C ASP A 14 10.04 0.14 -0.74
N GLN A 15 9.29 -0.48 -1.65
CA GLN A 15 8.27 -1.45 -1.26
C GLN A 15 8.89 -2.56 -0.42
N LEU A 16 10.00 -3.12 -0.88
CA LEU A 16 10.66 -4.20 -0.15
C LEU A 16 11.15 -3.74 1.22
N LEU A 17 11.73 -2.56 1.30
CA LEU A 17 12.21 -2.04 2.57
C LEU A 17 11.07 -1.85 3.57
N THR A 18 9.95 -1.31 3.10
CA THR A 18 8.79 -1.11 3.96
C THR A 18 8.19 -2.43 4.41
N LEU A 19 8.09 -3.40 3.49
CA LEU A 19 7.57 -4.71 3.85
C LEU A 19 8.45 -5.41 4.88
N ARG A 20 9.77 -5.26 4.75
CA ARG A 20 10.70 -5.82 5.74
C ARG A 20 10.53 -5.17 7.11
N ALA A 21 10.30 -3.85 7.13
CA ALA A 21 10.09 -3.14 8.38
C ALA A 21 8.82 -3.64 9.07
N PHE A 22 7.74 -3.84 8.33
CA PHE A 22 6.52 -4.39 8.91
C PHE A 22 6.73 -5.80 9.44
N LYS A 23 7.47 -6.62 8.70
CA LYS A 23 7.75 -7.97 9.14
C LYS A 23 8.57 -7.99 10.44
N LYS A 24 9.54 -7.09 10.55
CA LYS A 24 10.36 -6.99 11.76
C LYS A 24 9.55 -6.50 12.97
N SER A 25 8.55 -5.68 12.74
CA SER A 25 7.72 -5.16 13.83
C SER A 25 6.73 -6.19 14.34
N LYS A 26 6.68 -7.36 13.72
CA LYS A 26 5.78 -8.47 14.09
C LYS A 26 4.31 -8.09 14.02
N MET A 27 3.97 -7.18 13.13
CA MET A 27 2.57 -6.85 12.91
C MET A 27 1.87 -8.03 12.26
N ALA A 28 0.69 -8.35 12.77
CA ALA A 28 -0.09 -9.46 12.25
C ALA A 28 -0.88 -9.10 10.99
N ASN A 29 -0.91 -7.84 10.65
CA ASN A 29 -1.70 -7.36 9.53
C ASN A 29 -1.08 -7.77 8.20
N GLU A 30 -1.94 -8.17 7.27
CA GLU A 30 -1.50 -8.35 5.88
C GLU A 30 -1.19 -7.00 5.27
N VAL A 31 -0.12 -6.91 4.50
CA VAL A 31 0.23 -5.67 3.81
C VAL A 31 -0.04 -5.85 2.33
N LEU A 32 -0.91 -5.03 1.80
CA LEU A 32 -1.24 -5.01 0.38
C LEU A 32 -0.48 -3.86 -0.27
N VAL A 33 0.09 -4.09 -1.43
CA VAL A 33 0.91 -3.09 -2.11
C VAL A 33 0.18 -2.60 -3.35
N ALA A 34 0.01 -1.29 -3.45
CA ALA A 34 -0.41 -0.63 -4.67
C ALA A 34 0.79 0.11 -5.24
N ASP A 35 1.07 -0.10 -6.52
CA ASP A 35 2.26 0.47 -7.15
C ASP A 35 2.10 1.96 -7.44
N ASP A 36 0.88 2.44 -7.48
CA ASP A 36 0.60 3.85 -7.75
C ASP A 36 -0.79 4.20 -7.22
N GLY A 37 -1.17 5.45 -7.42
CA GLY A 37 -2.48 5.92 -6.96
C GLY A 37 -3.64 5.25 -7.68
N GLU A 38 -3.45 4.88 -8.94
CA GLU A 38 -4.50 4.20 -9.70
C GLU A 38 -4.79 2.83 -9.10
N GLU A 39 -3.75 2.08 -8.74
CA GLU A 39 -3.94 0.80 -8.07
C GLU A 39 -4.58 0.97 -6.69
N ALA A 40 -4.25 2.03 -5.98
CA ALA A 40 -4.89 2.31 -4.70
C ALA A 40 -6.38 2.52 -4.88
N ILE A 41 -6.78 3.25 -5.91
CA ILE A 41 -8.18 3.44 -6.24
C ILE A 41 -8.83 2.10 -6.61
N ASP A 42 -8.12 1.27 -7.36
CA ASP A 42 -8.60 -0.06 -7.70
C ASP A 42 -8.92 -0.88 -6.45
N TYR A 43 -8.11 -0.75 -5.41
CA TYR A 43 -8.41 -1.43 -4.15
C TYR A 43 -9.75 -0.99 -3.58
N PHE A 44 -9.98 0.31 -3.50
CA PHE A 44 -11.21 0.82 -2.90
C PHE A 44 -12.45 0.48 -3.71
N PHE A 45 -12.30 0.34 -5.02
CA PHE A 45 -13.40 -0.04 -5.90
C PHE A 45 -13.43 -1.52 -6.22
N ARG A 46 -12.51 -2.30 -5.66
CA ARG A 46 -12.41 -3.75 -5.89
C ARG A 46 -12.30 -4.09 -7.36
N ARG A 47 -11.36 -3.45 -8.03
CA ARG A 47 -11.07 -3.66 -9.44
C ARG A 47 -9.65 -4.16 -9.61
N GLY A 48 -9.30 -4.57 -10.86
CA GLY A 48 -7.97 -5.02 -11.19
C GLY A 48 -7.52 -6.17 -10.30
N LYS A 49 -6.33 -6.05 -9.74
CA LYS A 49 -5.78 -7.12 -8.91
C LYS A 49 -6.48 -7.26 -7.55
N PHE A 50 -7.36 -6.32 -7.21
CA PHE A 50 -8.08 -6.36 -5.94
C PHE A 50 -9.54 -6.78 -6.09
N THR A 51 -9.91 -7.31 -7.25
CA THR A 51 -11.29 -7.68 -7.55
C THR A 51 -11.87 -8.67 -6.54
N ASP A 52 -11.05 -9.60 -6.05
CA ASP A 52 -11.50 -10.65 -5.15
C ASP A 52 -11.53 -10.25 -3.69
N ARG A 53 -11.14 -9.03 -3.36
CA ARG A 53 -11.16 -8.59 -1.97
C ARG A 53 -12.58 -8.24 -1.54
N PRO A 54 -12.98 -8.57 -0.29
CA PRO A 54 -14.32 -8.24 0.19
C PRO A 54 -14.56 -6.73 0.22
N VAL A 55 -15.74 -6.30 -0.18
CA VAL A 55 -16.07 -4.87 -0.18
C VAL A 55 -16.14 -4.29 1.23
N GLU A 56 -16.43 -5.13 2.23
CA GLU A 56 -16.47 -4.70 3.63
C GLU A 56 -15.07 -4.53 4.23
N GLU A 57 -14.04 -5.03 3.54
CA GLU A 57 -12.68 -4.94 4.04
C GLU A 57 -12.20 -3.51 3.93
N ILE A 58 -11.94 -2.91 5.09
CA ILE A 58 -11.45 -1.55 5.17
C ILE A 58 -10.02 -1.62 5.68
N PRO A 59 -9.06 -0.97 5.02
CA PRO A 59 -7.69 -1.00 5.50
C PRO A 59 -7.58 -0.31 6.85
N GLU A 60 -6.82 -0.92 7.75
CA GLU A 60 -6.58 -0.35 9.06
C GLU A 60 -5.68 0.88 8.96
N LEU A 61 -4.83 0.91 7.94
CA LEU A 61 -3.89 1.99 7.74
C LEU A 61 -3.59 2.07 6.24
N VAL A 62 -3.53 3.29 5.72
CA VAL A 62 -3.08 3.54 4.35
C VAL A 62 -1.81 4.36 4.44
N LEU A 63 -0.70 3.78 3.98
CA LEU A 63 0.58 4.46 3.93
C LEU A 63 0.82 4.97 2.52
N LEU A 64 0.95 6.27 2.40
CA LEU A 64 1.26 6.90 1.12
C LEU A 64 2.72 7.31 1.14
N ASP A 65 3.53 6.64 0.34
CA ASP A 65 4.95 6.99 0.21
C ASP A 65 5.20 7.40 -1.24
N LEU A 66 4.62 8.51 -1.60
CA LEU A 66 4.74 9.05 -2.94
C LEU A 66 5.94 10.00 -2.97
N LYS A 67 6.93 9.62 -3.77
CA LYS A 67 8.09 10.48 -3.97
C LYS A 67 7.74 11.53 -4.98
N LEU A 68 7.65 12.76 -4.54
CA LEU A 68 7.42 13.87 -5.43
C LEU A 68 8.70 14.13 -6.21
N PRO A 69 8.58 14.48 -7.49
CA PRO A 69 9.77 14.85 -8.26
C PRO A 69 10.45 16.04 -7.62
N LYS A 70 11.78 16.02 -7.64
CA LYS A 70 12.55 17.16 -7.12
C LYS A 70 12.28 18.36 -7.99
N VAL A 71 11.97 19.46 -7.32
CA VAL A 71 11.81 20.73 -8.00
C VAL A 71 13.15 21.46 -7.90
N ASP A 72 13.72 21.79 -9.05
CA ASP A 72 14.99 22.50 -9.08
C ASP A 72 14.88 23.82 -8.33
N GLY A 73 15.90 24.12 -7.58
CA GLY A 73 15.94 25.35 -6.82
C GLY A 73 15.32 25.29 -5.43
N LEU A 74 14.87 24.13 -5.05
CA LEU A 74 14.38 23.93 -3.69
C LEU A 74 15.43 23.38 -2.78
#